data_f033b876e1fa8778dd6ae8968e0083b9
#
_entry.id   f033b876e1fa8778dd6ae8968e0083b9
#
_cell.length_a   1.000
_cell.length_b   1.000
_cell.length_c   1.000
_cell.angle_alpha   90.00
_cell.angle_beta   90.00
_cell.angle_gamma   90.00
#
_symmetry.space_group_name_H-M   'P 1'
#
loop_
_entity.id
_entity.type
_entity.pdbx_description
1 polymer ?
#
loop_
_entity_poly.entity_id
_entity_poly.type
_entity_poly.pdbx_seq_one_letter_code
_entity_poly.pdbx_strand_id
1 'polypeptide(L)'
;GEYDEKKDFGGYSRLNMSYRKNGLELGAYAFGARQYQPDDKDMQQKTYLDKTWNQKSEIGQVGIVKAMNFRLNASFQLDANNSIGANFGFLRIPKQTIEASMTTAIWQDEEQTESSDSHANFFDQKSTLSSNVYYVGKIGKLGIDFNADWLWSKNNEDVVTKEQYQEVGMDAQSQTVHSLTDKKFCLLASKL
;
A
#
# COMPACT_ATOMS: atom_id res chain seq x y z
N GLY A 1 2.05 -26.72 -21.16
CA GLY A 1 2.05 -25.89 -19.97
C GLY A 1 3.15 -26.30 -19.04
N GLU A 2 4.28 -25.58 -19.06
CA GLU A 2 5.32 -25.72 -18.03
C GLU A 2 4.74 -25.17 -16.72
N TYR A 3 4.51 -26.06 -15.77
CA TYR A 3 4.27 -25.72 -14.39
C TYR A 3 5.57 -25.15 -13.84
N ASP A 4 5.64 -23.83 -13.70
CA ASP A 4 6.75 -23.19 -13.02
C ASP A 4 6.70 -23.58 -11.54
N GLU A 5 7.65 -24.37 -11.07
CA GLU A 5 7.74 -24.91 -9.70
C GLU A 5 8.10 -23.86 -8.64
N LYS A 6 8.12 -22.60 -8.97
CA LYS A 6 8.19 -21.52 -7.98
C LYS A 6 6.82 -21.25 -7.34
N LYS A 7 6.22 -22.27 -6.75
CA LYS A 7 5.13 -22.06 -5.77
C LYS A 7 5.71 -21.36 -4.56
N ASP A 8 5.80 -20.05 -4.65
CA ASP A 8 6.20 -19.23 -3.53
C ASP A 8 5.18 -19.39 -2.41
N PHE A 9 5.65 -20.01 -1.32
CA PHE A 9 4.82 -20.23 -0.15
C PHE A 9 4.34 -18.88 0.40
N GLY A 10 3.05 -18.67 0.39
CA GLY A 10 2.37 -17.54 1.01
C GLY A 10 1.81 -17.94 2.37
N GLY A 11 1.75 -17.00 3.28
CA GLY A 11 1.15 -17.20 4.59
C GLY A 11 1.08 -15.92 5.38
N TYR A 12 0.32 -15.98 6.47
CA TYR A 12 0.27 -14.91 7.45
C TYR A 12 0.33 -15.45 8.86
N SER A 13 0.83 -14.64 9.76
CA SER A 13 0.78 -14.89 11.20
C SER A 13 0.17 -13.70 11.92
N ARG A 14 -0.57 -13.96 12.97
CA ARG A 14 -1.22 -12.95 13.80
C ARG A 14 -1.13 -13.33 15.25
N LEU A 15 -0.70 -12.38 16.09
CA LEU A 15 -0.67 -12.51 17.54
C LEU A 15 -1.48 -11.35 18.15
N ASN A 16 -2.36 -11.68 19.10
CA ASN A 16 -3.05 -10.70 19.94
C ASN A 16 -2.82 -11.08 21.41
N MET A 17 -2.44 -10.10 22.19
CA MET A 17 -2.24 -10.25 23.63
C MET A 17 -2.96 -9.11 24.34
N SER A 18 -3.59 -9.40 25.47
CA SER A 18 -4.18 -8.40 26.34
C SER A 18 -3.98 -8.77 27.80
N TYR A 19 -3.76 -7.76 28.62
CA TYR A 19 -3.63 -7.89 30.05
C TYR A 19 -4.37 -6.75 30.73
N ARG A 20 -5.15 -7.07 31.77
CA ARG A 20 -5.87 -6.08 32.56
C ARG A 20 -5.77 -6.45 34.04
N LYS A 21 -5.27 -5.53 34.86
CA LYS A 21 -5.24 -5.67 36.30
C LYS A 21 -5.09 -4.32 37.01
N ASN A 22 -5.88 -4.08 38.05
CA ASN A 22 -5.75 -2.90 38.93
C ASN A 22 -5.69 -1.55 38.18
N GLY A 23 -6.57 -1.34 37.22
CA GLY A 23 -6.60 -0.13 36.40
C GLY A 23 -5.58 -0.07 35.27
N LEU A 24 -4.62 -0.99 35.21
CA LEU A 24 -3.69 -1.14 34.09
C LEU A 24 -4.30 -2.02 32.99
N GLU A 25 -4.30 -1.51 31.78
CA GLU A 25 -4.64 -2.27 30.57
C GLU A 25 -3.47 -2.22 29.59
N LEU A 26 -3.05 -3.38 29.12
CA LEU A 26 -2.01 -3.51 28.09
C LEU A 26 -2.55 -4.35 26.94
N GLY A 27 -2.25 -3.95 25.74
CA GLY A 27 -2.55 -4.71 24.55
C GLY A 27 -1.36 -4.71 23.58
N ALA A 28 -1.17 -5.85 22.94
CA ALA A 28 -0.19 -5.99 21.87
C ALA A 28 -0.82 -6.73 20.69
N TYR A 29 -0.50 -6.26 19.50
CA TYR A 29 -0.88 -6.87 18.26
C TYR A 29 0.33 -6.97 17.36
N ALA A 30 0.57 -8.13 16.79
CA ALA A 30 1.58 -8.34 15.76
C ALA A 30 0.95 -9.09 14.58
N PHE A 31 1.27 -8.67 13.38
CA PHE A 31 0.85 -9.29 12.14
C PHE A 31 2.01 -9.30 11.15
N GLY A 32 2.18 -10.43 10.50
CA GLY A 32 3.11 -10.58 9.38
C GLY A 32 2.46 -11.36 8.26
N ALA A 33 2.63 -10.92 7.04
CA ALA A 33 2.14 -11.60 5.85
C ALA A 33 3.20 -11.62 4.74
N ARG A 34 3.21 -12.70 3.99
CA ARG A 34 3.88 -12.85 2.71
C ARG A 34 2.90 -13.58 1.79
N GLN A 35 2.57 -12.97 0.68
CA GLN A 35 1.59 -13.51 -0.26
C GLN A 35 2.09 -13.34 -1.69
N TYR A 36 2.05 -14.41 -2.45
CA TYR A 36 2.14 -14.37 -3.90
C TYR A 36 0.80 -13.88 -4.45
N GLN A 37 0.83 -12.86 -5.27
CA GLN A 37 -0.36 -12.20 -5.78
C GLN A 37 -0.26 -12.06 -7.31
N PRO A 38 -0.76 -13.04 -8.06
CA PRO A 38 -1.04 -12.87 -9.48
C PRO A 38 -2.38 -12.13 -9.64
N ASP A 39 -2.45 -11.23 -10.60
CA ASP A 39 -3.67 -10.50 -10.95
C ASP A 39 -3.69 -10.30 -12.47
N ASP A 40 -4.68 -10.85 -13.15
CA ASP A 40 -4.88 -10.73 -14.59
C ASP A 40 -6.22 -10.05 -14.84
N LYS A 41 -6.21 -9.05 -15.70
CA LYS A 41 -7.40 -8.25 -16.03
C LYS A 41 -7.47 -7.98 -17.52
N ASP A 42 -8.66 -8.19 -18.08
CA ASP A 42 -9.03 -7.74 -19.41
C ASP A 42 -9.87 -6.47 -19.30
N MET A 43 -9.51 -5.46 -20.05
CA MET A 43 -10.21 -4.19 -20.10
C MET A 43 -10.58 -3.86 -21.55
N GLN A 44 -11.82 -3.46 -21.76
CA GLN A 44 -12.28 -2.96 -23.05
C GLN A 44 -12.97 -1.63 -22.87
N GLN A 45 -12.57 -0.65 -23.69
CA GLN A 45 -13.19 0.67 -23.75
C GLN A 45 -13.63 0.97 -25.19
N LYS A 46 -14.88 1.43 -25.34
CA LYS A 46 -15.39 1.95 -26.62
C LYS A 46 -15.73 3.43 -26.47
N THR A 47 -15.27 4.22 -27.43
CA THR A 47 -15.57 5.65 -27.52
C THR A 47 -16.23 5.93 -28.86
N TYR A 48 -17.39 6.57 -28.81
CA TYR A 48 -18.20 6.91 -29.99
C TYR A 48 -18.06 8.42 -30.23
N LEU A 49 -17.38 8.76 -31.30
CA LEU A 49 -17.29 10.11 -31.86
C LEU A 49 -17.76 10.06 -33.32
N ASP A 50 -17.17 10.84 -34.20
CA ASP A 50 -17.32 10.72 -35.68
C ASP A 50 -16.88 9.35 -36.18
N LYS A 51 -15.97 8.70 -35.47
CA LYS A 51 -15.53 7.32 -35.66
C LYS A 51 -15.64 6.56 -34.35
N THR A 52 -15.74 5.24 -34.42
CA THR A 52 -15.78 4.36 -33.27
C THR A 52 -14.37 3.90 -32.92
N TRP A 53 -13.91 4.24 -31.73
CA TRP A 53 -12.66 3.77 -31.19
C TRP A 53 -12.92 2.62 -30.22
N ASN A 54 -12.18 1.54 -30.37
CA ASN A 54 -12.26 0.38 -29.48
C ASN A 54 -10.84 0.06 -28.99
N GLN A 55 -10.62 0.19 -27.70
CA GLN A 55 -9.36 -0.17 -27.03
C GLN A 55 -9.57 -1.48 -26.26
N LYS A 56 -8.68 -2.43 -26.43
CA LYS A 56 -8.59 -3.63 -25.61
C LYS A 56 -7.23 -3.68 -24.95
N SER A 57 -7.21 -3.98 -23.65
CA SER A 57 -5.98 -4.11 -22.89
C SER A 57 -6.02 -5.38 -22.05
N GLU A 58 -4.95 -6.15 -22.09
CA GLU A 58 -4.68 -7.29 -21.23
C GLU A 58 -3.60 -6.86 -20.23
N ILE A 59 -3.89 -6.97 -18.95
CA ILE A 59 -3.01 -6.53 -17.87
C ILE A 59 -2.71 -7.74 -17.01
N GLY A 60 -1.42 -8.11 -16.94
CA GLY A 60 -0.92 -9.13 -16.04
C GLY A 60 -0.06 -8.49 -14.95
N GLN A 61 -0.24 -8.92 -13.72
CA GLN A 61 0.60 -8.50 -12.61
C GLN A 61 0.99 -9.70 -11.77
N VAL A 62 2.25 -9.76 -11.36
CA VAL A 62 2.75 -10.78 -10.47
C VAL A 62 3.73 -10.18 -9.48
N GLY A 63 3.63 -10.60 -8.23
CA GLY A 63 4.54 -10.12 -7.20
C GLY A 63 4.39 -10.86 -5.88
N ILE A 64 5.36 -10.63 -4.99
CA ILE A 64 5.31 -11.11 -3.61
C ILE A 64 5.09 -9.92 -2.70
N VAL A 65 3.87 -9.80 -2.19
CA VAL A 65 3.51 -8.77 -1.23
C VAL A 65 3.91 -9.21 0.17
N LYS A 66 4.61 -8.33 0.88
CA LYS A 66 5.03 -8.53 2.27
C LYS A 66 4.55 -7.36 3.12
N ALA A 67 4.06 -7.66 4.30
CA ALA A 67 3.67 -6.63 5.26
C ALA A 67 3.93 -7.09 6.69
N MET A 68 4.35 -6.17 7.54
CA MET A 68 4.49 -6.37 8.98
C MET A 68 3.78 -5.21 9.68
N ASN A 69 2.95 -5.53 10.67
CA ASN A 69 2.25 -4.55 11.48
C ASN A 69 2.39 -4.92 12.95
N PHE A 70 2.82 -3.97 13.75
CA PHE A 70 2.95 -4.12 15.18
C PHE A 70 2.23 -2.96 15.86
N ARG A 71 1.46 -3.24 16.90
CA ARG A 71 0.77 -2.23 17.70
C ARG A 71 0.89 -2.56 19.18
N LEU A 72 1.12 -1.55 19.97
CA LEU A 72 1.06 -1.60 21.43
C LEU A 72 0.07 -0.54 21.90
N ASN A 73 -0.68 -0.87 22.91
CA ASN A 73 -1.50 0.07 23.66
C ASN A 73 -1.30 -0.15 25.15
N ALA A 74 -1.24 0.92 25.88
CA ALA A 74 -1.20 0.91 27.34
C ALA A 74 -2.12 2.01 27.85
N SER A 75 -2.93 1.69 28.86
CA SER A 75 -3.69 2.68 29.59
C SER A 75 -3.69 2.37 31.07
N PHE A 76 -3.76 3.43 31.87
CA PHE A 76 -3.82 3.31 33.32
C PHE A 76 -4.88 4.24 33.90
N GLN A 77 -5.80 3.68 34.65
CA GLN A 77 -6.78 4.42 35.43
C GLN A 77 -6.12 4.88 36.72
N LEU A 78 -5.82 6.18 36.82
CA LEU A 78 -5.18 6.80 37.97
C LEU A 78 -6.11 6.82 39.18
N ASP A 79 -7.38 7.18 38.92
CA ASP A 79 -8.48 7.18 39.88
C ASP A 79 -9.83 7.10 39.14
N ALA A 80 -10.95 7.30 39.86
CA ALA A 80 -12.30 7.18 39.28
C ALA A 80 -12.57 8.22 38.14
N ASN A 81 -11.81 9.31 38.08
CA ASN A 81 -12.03 10.42 37.15
C ASN A 81 -10.87 10.64 36.19
N ASN A 82 -9.73 9.97 36.39
CA ASN A 82 -8.49 10.29 35.69
C ASN A 82 -7.87 9.04 35.05
N SER A 83 -7.57 9.12 33.77
CA SER A 83 -6.87 8.08 33.02
C SER A 83 -5.79 8.66 32.11
N ILE A 84 -4.73 7.92 31.92
CA ILE A 84 -3.65 8.20 30.98
C ILE A 84 -3.42 6.99 30.09
N GLY A 85 -3.02 7.23 28.86
CA GLY A 85 -2.66 6.11 27.97
C GLY A 85 -1.76 6.51 26.85
N ALA A 86 -1.23 5.49 26.19
CA ALA A 86 -0.37 5.62 25.03
C ALA A 86 -0.62 4.50 24.05
N ASN A 87 -0.54 4.82 22.77
CA ASN A 87 -0.59 3.89 21.66
C ASN A 87 0.67 4.04 20.83
N PHE A 88 1.18 2.91 20.33
CA PHE A 88 2.30 2.87 19.41
C PHE A 88 1.96 1.94 18.26
N GLY A 89 2.25 2.36 17.04
CA GLY A 89 2.06 1.58 15.82
C GLY A 89 3.31 1.60 14.94
N PHE A 90 3.65 0.44 14.39
CA PHE A 90 4.69 0.27 13.40
C PHE A 90 4.18 -0.54 12.24
N LEU A 91 4.20 0.03 11.04
CA LEU A 91 3.92 -0.65 9.79
C LEU A 91 5.20 -0.70 8.96
N ARG A 92 5.56 -1.88 8.51
CA ARG A 92 6.67 -2.08 7.59
C ARG A 92 6.20 -2.87 6.38
N ILE A 93 6.40 -2.32 5.20
CA ILE A 93 6.41 -3.03 3.93
C ILE A 93 7.89 -3.17 3.55
N PRO A 94 8.49 -4.38 3.69
CA PRO A 94 9.87 -4.61 3.27
C PRO A 94 10.00 -4.40 1.76
N LYS A 95 11.21 -4.20 1.27
CA LYS A 95 11.44 -4.11 -0.17
C LYS A 95 10.83 -5.32 -0.88
N GLN A 96 9.92 -5.05 -1.78
CA GLN A 96 9.20 -6.02 -2.59
C GLN A 96 9.30 -5.63 -4.06
N THR A 97 9.19 -6.61 -4.94
CA THR A 97 9.17 -6.42 -6.39
C THR A 97 7.84 -6.92 -6.92
N ILE A 98 7.22 -6.11 -7.75
CA ILE A 98 6.02 -6.45 -8.50
C ILE A 98 6.34 -6.23 -9.96
N GLU A 99 6.07 -7.22 -10.79
CA GLU A 99 6.20 -7.16 -12.24
C GLU A 99 4.81 -7.00 -12.83
N ALA A 100 4.63 -6.07 -13.73
CA ALA A 100 3.39 -5.87 -14.47
C ALA A 100 3.66 -5.83 -15.96
N SER A 101 2.76 -6.40 -16.72
CA SER A 101 2.71 -6.33 -18.17
C SER A 101 1.36 -5.80 -18.62
N MET A 102 1.35 -5.02 -19.70
CA MET A 102 0.12 -4.55 -20.32
C MET A 102 0.30 -4.56 -21.84
N THR A 103 -0.54 -5.33 -22.51
CA THR A 103 -0.66 -5.31 -23.96
C THR A 103 -1.94 -4.57 -24.31
N THR A 104 -1.84 -3.57 -25.18
CA THR A 104 -2.98 -2.77 -25.63
C THR A 104 -3.03 -2.78 -27.13
N ALA A 105 -4.24 -2.92 -27.69
CA ALA A 105 -4.51 -2.71 -29.08
C ALA A 105 -5.71 -1.77 -29.27
N ILE A 106 -5.62 -0.88 -30.27
CA ILE A 106 -6.60 0.13 -30.56
C ILE A 106 -7.09 -0.06 -32.00
N TRP A 107 -8.41 -0.05 -32.15
CA TRP A 107 -9.08 -0.11 -33.44
C TRP A 107 -9.89 1.16 -33.66
N GLN A 108 -9.92 1.60 -34.93
CA GLN A 108 -10.78 2.65 -35.42
C GLN A 108 -11.68 2.07 -36.52
N ASP A 109 -13.01 2.09 -36.33
CA ASP A 109 -13.99 1.54 -37.30
C ASP A 109 -13.63 0.10 -37.72
N GLU A 110 -13.28 -0.78 -36.75
CA GLU A 110 -12.90 -2.20 -36.91
C GLU A 110 -11.47 -2.45 -37.49
N GLU A 111 -10.75 -1.44 -37.95
CA GLU A 111 -9.35 -1.56 -38.36
C GLU A 111 -8.41 -1.28 -37.21
N GLN A 112 -7.45 -2.16 -36.95
CA GLN A 112 -6.42 -1.91 -35.93
C GLN A 112 -5.51 -0.79 -36.41
N THR A 113 -5.34 0.24 -35.57
CA THR A 113 -4.50 1.41 -35.86
C THR A 113 -3.23 1.41 -35.04
N GLU A 114 -3.29 0.92 -33.81
CA GLU A 114 -2.19 1.02 -32.86
C GLU A 114 -2.09 -0.22 -31.97
N SER A 115 -0.88 -0.50 -31.52
CA SER A 115 -0.63 -1.49 -30.45
C SER A 115 0.50 -1.02 -29.54
N SER A 116 0.46 -1.41 -28.27
CA SER A 116 1.58 -1.21 -27.34
C SER A 116 1.74 -2.41 -26.42
N ASP A 117 3.01 -2.71 -26.12
CA ASP A 117 3.41 -3.67 -25.10
C ASP A 117 4.23 -2.93 -24.05
N SER A 118 3.82 -3.03 -22.80
CA SER A 118 4.45 -2.37 -21.68
C SER A 118 4.81 -3.38 -20.60
N HIS A 119 6.04 -3.30 -20.09
CA HIS A 119 6.54 -4.08 -18.97
C HIS A 119 7.07 -3.14 -17.90
N ALA A 120 6.54 -3.25 -16.69
CA ALA A 120 6.93 -2.43 -15.57
C ALA A 120 7.42 -3.28 -14.40
N ASN A 121 8.56 -2.88 -13.83
CA ASN A 121 9.08 -3.42 -12.57
C ASN A 121 8.91 -2.36 -11.49
N PHE A 122 8.11 -2.69 -10.47
CA PHE A 122 7.87 -1.86 -9.30
C PHE A 122 8.67 -2.37 -8.12
N PHE A 123 9.47 -1.51 -7.53
CA PHE A 123 10.11 -1.75 -6.24
C PHE A 123 9.48 -0.81 -5.22
N ASP A 124 8.84 -1.37 -4.21
CA ASP A 124 8.17 -0.61 -3.16
C ASP A 124 8.74 -0.97 -1.79
N GLN A 125 8.91 0.05 -0.94
CA GLN A 125 9.33 -0.09 0.44
C GLN A 125 8.73 1.02 1.29
N LYS A 126 8.02 0.65 2.35
CA LYS A 126 7.38 1.63 3.24
C LYS A 126 7.65 1.33 4.71
N SER A 127 7.84 2.37 5.49
CA SER A 127 7.86 2.32 6.95
C SER A 127 7.01 3.44 7.51
N THR A 128 6.18 3.13 8.49
CA THR A 128 5.37 4.12 9.18
C THR A 128 5.44 3.83 10.67
N LEU A 129 5.74 4.87 11.45
CA LEU A 129 5.67 4.88 12.90
C LEU A 129 4.56 5.84 13.31
N SER A 130 3.74 5.44 14.23
CA SER A 130 2.71 6.29 14.83
C SER A 130 2.75 6.14 16.33
N SER A 131 2.55 7.23 17.04
CA SER A 131 2.33 7.19 18.48
C SER A 131 1.28 8.22 18.87
N ASN A 132 0.56 7.90 19.92
CA ASN A 132 -0.43 8.75 20.53
C ASN A 132 -0.25 8.68 22.03
N VAL A 133 -0.36 9.79 22.71
CA VAL A 133 -0.48 9.86 24.17
C VAL A 133 -1.67 10.71 24.53
N TYR A 134 -2.41 10.28 25.53
CA TYR A 134 -3.61 11.00 25.97
C TYR A 134 -3.74 11.02 27.49
N TYR A 135 -4.42 12.02 27.98
CA TYR A 135 -4.92 12.13 29.33
C TYR A 135 -6.36 12.60 29.30
N VAL A 136 -7.21 11.91 30.00
CA VAL A 136 -8.62 12.30 30.19
C VAL A 136 -8.88 12.34 31.68
N GLY A 137 -9.37 13.47 32.18
CA GLY A 137 -9.60 13.56 33.62
C GLY A 137 -10.21 14.85 34.12
N LYS A 138 -10.28 14.96 35.44
CA LYS A 138 -10.76 16.12 36.17
C LYS A 138 -9.75 16.56 37.23
N ILE A 139 -9.45 17.87 37.23
CA ILE A 139 -8.68 18.54 38.32
C ILE A 139 -9.56 19.57 38.95
N GLY A 140 -10.10 19.25 40.14
CA GLY A 140 -11.13 20.08 40.77
C GLY A 140 -12.41 20.14 39.95
N LYS A 141 -12.81 21.34 39.50
CA LYS A 141 -13.97 21.54 38.60
C LYS A 141 -13.64 21.54 37.13
N LEU A 142 -12.35 21.50 36.77
CA LEU A 142 -11.87 21.55 35.40
C LEU A 142 -11.79 20.14 34.80
N GLY A 143 -12.51 19.89 33.70
CA GLY A 143 -12.32 18.71 32.86
C GLY A 143 -11.19 18.97 31.88
N ILE A 144 -10.31 17.98 31.73
CA ILE A 144 -9.15 18.02 30.83
C ILE A 144 -9.24 16.83 29.90
N ASP A 145 -9.13 17.07 28.60
CA ASP A 145 -9.00 16.07 27.54
C ASP A 145 -7.82 16.44 26.67
N PHE A 146 -6.65 15.91 27.01
CA PHE A 146 -5.41 16.13 26.29
C PHE A 146 -5.11 14.94 25.37
N ASN A 147 -4.74 15.24 24.13
CA ASN A 147 -4.33 14.26 23.15
C ASN A 147 -3.14 14.80 22.33
N ALA A 148 -2.12 13.97 22.10
CA ALA A 148 -1.01 14.29 21.23
C ALA A 148 -0.67 13.10 20.34
N ASP A 149 -0.61 13.36 19.05
CA ASP A 149 -0.33 12.40 18.00
C ASP A 149 0.99 12.72 17.32
N TRP A 150 1.78 11.70 17.07
CA TRP A 150 2.97 11.76 16.25
C TRP A 150 2.92 10.67 15.17
N LEU A 151 3.23 11.07 13.94
CA LEU A 151 3.30 10.18 12.79
C LEU A 151 4.56 10.48 11.99
N TRP A 152 5.32 9.45 11.72
CA TRP A 152 6.45 9.48 10.80
C TRP A 152 6.24 8.42 9.72
N SER A 153 6.51 8.78 8.48
CA SER A 153 6.42 7.84 7.35
C SER A 153 7.52 8.09 6.35
N LYS A 154 8.06 6.99 5.85
CA LYS A 154 8.98 6.98 4.71
C LYS A 154 8.47 5.97 3.67
N ASN A 155 8.37 6.41 2.43
CA ASN A 155 8.02 5.57 1.28
C ASN A 155 9.05 5.78 0.17
N ASN A 156 9.66 4.68 -0.29
CA ASN A 156 10.56 4.67 -1.43
C ASN A 156 9.94 3.76 -2.49
N GLU A 157 9.78 4.31 -3.68
CA GLU A 157 9.24 3.61 -4.83
C GLU A 157 10.15 3.85 -6.02
N ASP A 158 10.48 2.80 -6.74
CA ASP A 158 11.31 2.80 -7.92
C ASP A 158 10.58 2.00 -9.00
N VAL A 159 10.23 2.66 -10.10
CA VAL A 159 9.46 2.05 -11.19
C VAL A 159 10.24 2.21 -12.48
N VAL A 160 10.53 1.09 -13.12
CA VAL A 160 11.11 1.05 -14.46
C VAL A 160 10.08 0.47 -15.42
N THR A 161 9.58 1.29 -16.33
CA THR A 161 8.64 0.89 -17.38
C THR A 161 9.35 0.89 -18.72
N LYS A 162 9.27 -0.24 -19.43
CA LYS A 162 9.69 -0.38 -20.81
C LYS A 162 8.44 -0.51 -21.66
N GLU A 163 8.30 0.31 -22.66
CA GLU A 163 7.16 0.32 -23.57
C GLU A 163 7.63 0.22 -25.01
N GLN A 164 6.95 -0.58 -25.79
CA GLN A 164 7.08 -0.66 -27.23
C GLN A 164 5.71 -0.29 -27.83
N TYR A 165 5.71 0.71 -28.69
CA TYR A 165 4.53 1.26 -29.33
C TYR A 165 4.67 1.16 -30.86
N GLN A 166 3.59 0.81 -31.53
CA GLN A 166 3.56 0.71 -32.98
C GLN A 166 2.23 1.20 -33.55
N GLU A 167 2.32 2.11 -34.50
CA GLU A 167 1.21 2.44 -35.41
C GLU A 167 1.28 1.54 -36.64
N VAL A 168 0.11 1.18 -37.19
CA VAL A 168 0.03 0.35 -38.38
C VAL A 168 0.71 1.05 -39.55
N GLY A 169 1.67 0.38 -40.20
CA GLY A 169 2.44 0.93 -41.34
C GLY A 169 3.66 1.76 -40.94
N MET A 170 3.94 1.89 -39.63
CA MET A 170 5.15 2.54 -39.12
C MET A 170 6.07 1.57 -38.41
N ASP A 171 7.34 1.93 -38.29
CA ASP A 171 8.29 1.18 -37.48
C ASP A 171 7.96 1.29 -35.99
N ALA A 172 8.14 0.18 -35.27
CA ALA A 172 7.93 0.17 -33.81
C ALA A 172 8.90 1.13 -33.10
N GLN A 173 8.36 1.88 -32.16
CA GLN A 173 9.14 2.77 -31.29
C GLN A 173 9.19 2.19 -29.88
N SER A 174 10.29 2.36 -29.18
CA SER A 174 10.45 1.92 -27.81
C SER A 174 10.94 3.04 -26.91
N GLN A 175 10.42 3.05 -25.68
CA GLN A 175 10.86 3.97 -24.66
C GLN A 175 11.08 3.25 -23.33
N THR A 176 11.91 3.84 -22.49
CA THR A 176 12.09 3.41 -21.10
C THR A 176 11.88 4.62 -20.20
N VAL A 177 10.94 4.48 -19.26
CA VAL A 177 10.66 5.50 -18.25
C VAL A 177 11.12 4.97 -16.90
N HIS A 178 11.93 5.76 -16.21
CA HIS A 178 12.38 5.48 -14.85
C HIS A 178 11.83 6.54 -13.92
N SER A 179 11.01 6.11 -12.95
CA SER A 179 10.40 6.98 -11.95
C SER A 179 10.89 6.60 -10.56
N LEU A 180 11.48 7.56 -9.87
CA LEU A 180 11.95 7.42 -8.49
C LEU A 180 11.11 8.31 -7.58
N THR A 181 10.58 7.74 -6.53
CA THR A 181 9.83 8.46 -5.50
C THR A 181 10.45 8.20 -4.12
N ASP A 182 10.91 9.25 -3.45
CA ASP A 182 11.32 9.22 -2.03
C ASP A 182 10.44 10.23 -1.27
N LYS A 183 9.47 9.71 -0.51
CA LYS A 183 8.56 10.51 0.32
C LYS A 183 8.85 10.30 1.78
N LYS A 184 9.10 11.40 2.49
CA LYS A 184 9.23 11.42 3.95
C LYS A 184 8.32 12.50 4.50
N PHE A 185 7.58 12.17 5.52
CA PHE A 185 6.84 13.17 6.24
C PHE A 185 6.80 12.86 7.74
N CYS A 186 6.65 13.93 8.52
CA CYS A 186 6.44 13.87 9.95
C CYS A 186 5.28 14.81 10.30
N LEU A 187 4.34 14.32 11.09
CA LEU A 187 3.21 15.07 11.59
C LEU A 187 3.23 15.04 13.12
N LEU A 188 3.03 16.18 13.74
CA LEU A 188 2.76 16.32 15.16
C LEU A 188 1.46 17.11 15.31
N ALA A 189 0.51 16.58 16.03
CA ALA A 189 -0.76 17.23 16.34
C ALA A 189 -1.07 17.12 17.83
N SER A 190 -1.69 18.13 18.41
CA SER A 190 -2.17 18.10 19.78
C SER A 190 -3.51 18.81 19.92
N LYS A 191 -4.30 18.34 20.86
CA LYS A 191 -5.58 18.92 21.27
C LYS A 191 -5.63 18.97 22.79
N LEU A 192 -6.14 20.06 23.32
CA LEU A 192 -6.41 20.26 24.74
C LEU A 192 -7.88 20.64 24.91
#